data_d391acd4f5e9fb58c7839c7fb4bf6831
#
_entry.id   d391acd4f5e9fb58c7839c7fb4bf6831
#
_cell.length_a   1.000
_cell.length_b   1.000
_cell.length_c   1.000
_cell.angle_alpha   90.00
_cell.angle_beta   90.00
_cell.angle_gamma   90.00
#
_symmetry.space_group_name_H-M   'P 1'
#
loop_
_entity.id
_entity.type
_entity.pdbx_description
1 polymer ?
#
loop_
_entity_poly.entity_id
_entity_poly.type
_entity_poly.pdbx_seq_one_letter_code
_entity_poly.pdbx_strand_id
1 'polypeptide(L)'
;VSTPEDWTPEEQQVHDALHRAAERVQPGPDGLARIRRRTAVVPMWRRPVVLGLAGATALAAAVIVGGAIVLSNDDDDTPVATTTSTSPATSPNGTPTDTSPPTSPPAAETTPPAQTLTVPVYYVADAGDGLRLVREFHTVETSLPPVAAAINEMLTAPPADPDYTTLWEPGVEVLSADVADGAIVVDLSGPPAVGDDPDLATQQLVYTATAAAATAQLDGSLPVRIAVGGENPSEPVGRADPLEVRQLVQLNDPAEGATLPSPVTVSGEAAVNEANVLWELRRDGEVVDSGNTTAEECCTFSPFAFELDLEPGSYEIVVSESDESGGEGRPPMSDSRTFTVE
;
A
#
# COMPACT_ATOMS: atom_id res chain seq x y z
N VAL A 1 19.85 -5.79 32.78
CA VAL A 1 19.53 -7.22 32.96
C VAL A 1 20.17 -7.63 34.27
N SER A 2 19.35 -7.84 35.34
CA SER A 2 19.81 -8.27 36.66
C SER A 2 20.40 -9.67 36.56
N THR A 3 21.56 -9.87 37.16
CA THR A 3 22.19 -11.19 37.25
C THR A 3 21.52 -12.03 38.34
N PRO A 4 21.54 -13.37 38.25
CA PRO A 4 20.93 -14.24 39.25
C PRO A 4 21.41 -14.07 40.71
N GLU A 5 22.55 -13.39 40.87
CA GLU A 5 23.14 -13.11 42.21
C GLU A 5 22.47 -11.91 42.91
N ASP A 6 21.68 -11.12 42.21
CA ASP A 6 20.98 -9.92 42.76
C ASP A 6 19.52 -10.22 43.15
N TRP A 7 19.05 -11.45 42.99
CA TRP A 7 17.64 -11.80 43.20
C TRP A 7 17.26 -11.87 44.68
N THR A 8 16.08 -11.38 44.99
CA THR A 8 15.49 -11.55 46.32
C THR A 8 15.11 -13.01 46.58
N PRO A 9 14.96 -13.43 47.82
CA PRO A 9 14.54 -14.80 48.16
C PRO A 9 13.19 -15.19 47.52
N GLU A 10 12.29 -14.22 47.29
CA GLU A 10 10.97 -14.42 46.66
C GLU A 10 11.13 -14.64 45.15
N GLU A 11 11.99 -13.89 44.49
CA GLU A 11 12.30 -14.05 43.07
C GLU A 11 12.98 -15.40 42.80
N GLN A 12 13.90 -15.80 43.69
CA GLN A 12 14.51 -17.16 43.63
C GLN A 12 13.48 -18.26 43.77
N GLN A 13 12.49 -18.11 44.66
CA GLN A 13 11.43 -19.09 44.86
C GLN A 13 10.51 -19.21 43.63
N VAL A 14 10.20 -18.12 42.98
CA VAL A 14 9.41 -18.08 41.73
C VAL A 14 10.22 -18.73 40.60
N HIS A 15 11.48 -18.39 40.46
CA HIS A 15 12.39 -19.00 39.49
C HIS A 15 12.46 -20.52 39.62
N ASP A 16 12.67 -21.01 40.83
CA ASP A 16 12.72 -22.47 41.12
C ASP A 16 11.38 -23.17 40.88
N ALA A 17 10.28 -22.47 41.11
CA ALA A 17 8.95 -23.00 40.79
C ALA A 17 8.70 -23.11 39.29
N LEU A 18 9.10 -22.13 38.53
CA LEU A 18 9.02 -22.12 37.06
C LEU A 18 9.94 -23.16 36.43
N HIS A 19 11.17 -23.29 36.92
CA HIS A 19 12.10 -24.36 36.49
C HIS A 19 11.53 -25.75 36.72
N ARG A 20 10.98 -26.00 37.91
CA ARG A 20 10.32 -27.31 38.22
C ARG A 20 9.07 -27.55 37.37
N ALA A 21 8.35 -26.50 36.98
CA ALA A 21 7.22 -26.61 36.05
C ALA A 21 7.68 -26.93 34.62
N ALA A 22 8.75 -26.25 34.14
CA ALA A 22 9.34 -26.50 32.84
C ALA A 22 9.93 -27.90 32.68
N GLU A 23 10.57 -28.47 33.74
CA GLU A 23 11.10 -29.81 33.71
C GLU A 23 10.01 -30.92 33.58
N ARG A 24 8.75 -30.58 33.91
CA ARG A 24 7.62 -31.50 33.72
C ARG A 24 7.09 -31.54 32.30
N VAL A 25 7.46 -30.56 31.48
CA VAL A 25 7.07 -30.49 30.07
C VAL A 25 8.07 -31.35 29.27
N GLN A 26 7.71 -32.59 28.99
CA GLN A 26 8.48 -33.42 28.05
C GLN A 26 7.97 -33.18 26.63
N PRO A 27 8.75 -32.50 25.78
CA PRO A 27 8.39 -32.36 24.37
C PRO A 27 8.28 -33.75 23.75
N GLY A 28 7.16 -34.02 23.07
CA GLY A 28 7.01 -35.29 22.36
C GLY A 28 8.11 -35.48 21.31
N PRO A 29 8.54 -36.71 21.01
CA PRO A 29 9.65 -36.98 20.09
C PRO A 29 9.49 -36.38 18.71
N ASP A 30 8.27 -36.03 18.31
CA ASP A 30 7.95 -35.43 16.98
C ASP A 30 7.79 -33.92 17.00
N GLY A 31 7.93 -33.26 18.16
CA GLY A 31 7.69 -31.82 18.30
C GLY A 31 8.57 -30.97 17.34
N LEU A 32 9.88 -31.25 17.35
CA LEU A 32 10.84 -30.58 16.48
C LEU A 32 10.63 -30.91 14.99
N ALA A 33 10.19 -32.12 14.66
CA ALA A 33 9.89 -32.52 13.30
C ALA A 33 8.60 -31.84 12.77
N ARG A 34 7.65 -31.54 13.65
CA ARG A 34 6.41 -30.83 13.33
C ARG A 34 6.67 -29.34 13.08
N ILE A 35 7.51 -28.72 13.90
CA ILE A 35 7.96 -27.33 13.71
C ILE A 35 8.73 -27.21 12.39
N ARG A 36 9.72 -28.08 12.14
CA ARG A 36 10.49 -28.06 10.89
C ARG A 36 9.64 -28.29 9.64
N ARG A 37 8.54 -29.05 9.70
CA ARG A 37 7.60 -29.21 8.59
C ARG A 37 6.78 -27.97 8.33
N ARG A 38 6.42 -27.20 9.35
CA ARG A 38 5.69 -25.94 9.22
C ARG A 38 6.58 -24.80 8.74
N THR A 39 7.87 -24.81 9.06
CA THR A 39 8.84 -23.79 8.62
C THR A 39 9.60 -24.17 7.35
N ALA A 40 9.35 -25.34 6.75
CA ALA A 40 9.92 -25.70 5.47
C ALA A 40 9.23 -24.92 4.35
N VAL A 41 9.82 -23.79 3.94
CA VAL A 41 9.43 -23.05 2.74
C VAL A 41 9.65 -23.97 1.54
N VAL A 42 8.57 -24.48 0.95
CA VAL A 42 8.62 -25.27 -0.28
C VAL A 42 8.79 -24.28 -1.44
N PRO A 43 9.95 -24.25 -2.13
CA PRO A 43 10.14 -23.35 -3.27
C PRO A 43 9.12 -23.69 -4.36
N MET A 44 8.47 -22.64 -4.88
CA MET A 44 7.30 -22.68 -5.79
C MET A 44 7.50 -23.48 -7.08
N TRP A 45 8.74 -23.75 -7.48
CA TRP A 45 9.11 -24.49 -8.70
C TRP A 45 9.06 -26.03 -8.56
N ARG A 46 8.70 -26.58 -7.41
CA ARG A 46 8.52 -28.03 -7.22
C ARG A 46 7.06 -28.48 -7.10
N ARG A 47 6.08 -27.64 -7.47
CA ARG A 47 4.69 -28.08 -7.55
C ARG A 47 4.50 -28.85 -8.85
N PRO A 48 4.06 -30.14 -8.84
CA PRO A 48 3.72 -30.84 -10.05
C PRO A 48 2.48 -30.18 -10.65
N VAL A 49 2.65 -29.59 -11.86
CA VAL A 49 1.53 -29.09 -12.67
C VAL A 49 0.75 -30.32 -13.12
N VAL A 50 -0.41 -30.55 -12.55
CA VAL A 50 -1.37 -31.51 -13.06
C VAL A 50 -2.02 -30.90 -14.30
N LEU A 51 -1.53 -31.25 -15.48
CA LEU A 51 -2.17 -30.96 -16.76
C LEU A 51 -3.46 -31.79 -16.89
N GLY A 52 -4.58 -31.20 -16.52
CA GLY A 52 -5.91 -31.70 -16.86
C GLY A 52 -6.43 -31.02 -18.12
N LEU A 53 -6.45 -31.74 -19.23
CA LEU A 53 -7.09 -31.33 -20.48
C LEU A 53 -8.60 -31.53 -20.36
N ALA A 54 -9.39 -30.46 -20.49
CA ALA A 54 -10.69 -30.47 -21.16
C ALA A 54 -11.40 -29.11 -21.10
N GLY A 55 -11.55 -28.46 -22.23
CA GLY A 55 -12.84 -27.99 -22.77
C GLY A 55 -13.40 -26.63 -22.36
N ALA A 56 -13.19 -25.65 -23.26
CA ALA A 56 -14.21 -24.68 -23.76
C ALA A 56 -14.71 -23.52 -22.86
N THR A 57 -14.29 -22.31 -23.27
CA THR A 57 -15.04 -21.03 -23.38
C THR A 57 -15.72 -20.43 -22.17
N ALA A 58 -15.15 -19.34 -21.65
CA ALA A 58 -15.85 -18.08 -21.42
C ALA A 58 -14.82 -16.98 -21.05
N LEU A 59 -14.96 -15.84 -21.69
CA LEU A 59 -14.22 -14.62 -21.47
C LEU A 59 -14.60 -14.02 -20.10
N ALA A 60 -13.64 -13.88 -19.22
CA ALA A 60 -13.72 -12.93 -18.12
C ALA A 60 -12.36 -12.24 -18.03
N ALA A 61 -12.36 -10.93 -18.19
CA ALA A 61 -11.18 -10.09 -18.14
C ALA A 61 -10.76 -9.90 -16.69
N ALA A 62 -9.78 -10.68 -16.24
CA ALA A 62 -9.04 -10.36 -15.04
C ALA A 62 -7.76 -9.62 -15.46
N VAL A 63 -7.65 -8.33 -15.13
CA VAL A 63 -6.43 -7.55 -15.29
C VAL A 63 -5.47 -7.94 -14.17
N ILE A 64 -4.64 -8.94 -14.44
CA ILE A 64 -3.45 -9.19 -13.62
C ILE A 64 -2.32 -8.39 -14.25
N VAL A 65 -1.89 -7.32 -13.58
CA VAL A 65 -0.64 -6.62 -13.91
C VAL A 65 0.53 -7.45 -13.39
N GLY A 66 0.93 -8.43 -14.19
CA GLY A 66 2.18 -9.17 -14.03
C GLY A 66 3.17 -8.69 -15.07
N GLY A 67 4.20 -7.95 -14.67
CA GLY A 67 5.30 -7.54 -15.54
C GLY A 67 6.05 -8.75 -16.11
N ALA A 68 5.95 -8.97 -17.41
CA ALA A 68 6.77 -9.91 -18.15
C ALA A 68 8.04 -9.21 -18.63
N ILE A 69 9.17 -9.59 -18.08
CA ILE A 69 10.50 -9.29 -18.63
C ILE A 69 10.68 -10.20 -19.85
N VAL A 70 10.66 -9.62 -21.04
CA VAL A 70 11.08 -10.31 -22.27
C VAL A 70 12.56 -10.05 -22.45
N LEU A 71 13.38 -11.06 -22.18
CA LEU A 71 14.76 -11.14 -22.64
C LEU A 71 14.73 -11.67 -24.07
N SER A 72 14.92 -10.80 -25.04
CA SER A 72 15.22 -11.19 -26.41
C SER A 72 16.72 -11.05 -26.63
N ASN A 73 17.43 -12.16 -26.62
CA ASN A 73 18.73 -12.29 -27.31
C ASN A 73 18.44 -12.67 -28.77
N ASP A 74 18.86 -11.83 -29.67
CA ASP A 74 19.19 -12.26 -31.04
C ASP A 74 20.42 -11.47 -31.49
N ASP A 75 21.51 -12.20 -31.60
CA ASP A 75 22.71 -11.83 -32.35
C ASP A 75 22.36 -11.95 -33.85
N ASP A 76 22.61 -10.92 -34.62
CA ASP A 76 23.11 -11.14 -35.98
C ASP A 76 23.78 -9.89 -36.58
N ASP A 77 24.90 -10.20 -37.19
CA ASP A 77 25.94 -9.45 -37.87
C ASP A 77 25.52 -8.35 -38.87
N THR A 78 26.22 -7.23 -38.75
CA THR A 78 26.88 -6.33 -39.74
C THR A 78 26.41 -6.27 -41.22
N PRO A 79 26.68 -5.17 -42.00
CA PRO A 79 27.92 -4.42 -42.02
C PRO A 79 27.84 -2.88 -42.15
N VAL A 80 28.97 -2.29 -41.77
CA VAL A 80 29.46 -0.94 -41.99
C VAL A 80 29.38 -0.47 -43.43
N ALA A 81 28.88 0.77 -43.66
CA ALA A 81 29.18 1.54 -44.85
C ALA A 81 29.66 2.96 -44.46
N THR A 82 30.95 3.10 -44.51
CA THR A 82 31.69 4.36 -44.45
C THR A 82 31.53 5.08 -45.78
N THR A 83 31.03 6.34 -45.77
CA THR A 83 31.28 7.23 -46.90
C THR A 83 31.83 8.56 -46.37
N THR A 84 33.12 8.66 -46.56
CA THR A 84 33.91 9.89 -46.56
C THR A 84 33.51 10.74 -47.75
N SER A 85 33.23 12.03 -47.55
CA SER A 85 33.26 13.01 -48.64
C SER A 85 33.84 14.33 -48.18
N THR A 86 34.85 14.67 -48.88
CA THR A 86 35.84 15.71 -48.84
C THR A 86 35.23 17.07 -49.14
N SER A 87 35.70 18.09 -48.38
CA SER A 87 35.57 19.52 -48.69
C SER A 87 36.36 19.90 -49.96
N PRO A 88 36.00 20.97 -50.68
CA PRO A 88 36.93 22.07 -50.75
C PRO A 88 36.33 23.45 -50.50
N ALA A 89 37.18 24.29 -49.93
CA ALA A 89 37.00 25.73 -49.70
C ALA A 89 36.95 26.56 -50.99
N THR A 90 36.17 27.60 -50.97
CA THR A 90 36.46 28.91 -51.65
C THR A 90 35.60 30.03 -51.04
N SER A 91 36.22 31.01 -50.41
CA SER A 91 35.66 32.33 -50.18
C SER A 91 35.79 33.17 -51.49
N PRO A 92 34.91 34.17 -51.72
CA PRO A 92 35.15 35.48 -51.13
C PRO A 92 33.90 36.38 -50.84
N ASN A 93 34.08 37.23 -49.85
CA ASN A 93 33.56 38.59 -49.74
C ASN A 93 32.10 38.91 -50.10
N GLY A 94 31.30 39.33 -49.08
CA GLY A 94 30.00 39.99 -49.20
C GLY A 94 29.59 40.61 -47.88
N THR A 95 29.42 41.89 -47.87
CA THR A 95 28.99 42.89 -46.88
C THR A 95 28.00 42.40 -45.81
N PRO A 96 28.10 42.84 -44.54
CA PRO A 96 27.17 42.42 -43.46
C PRO A 96 25.81 43.11 -43.66
N THR A 97 24.81 42.29 -43.93
CA THR A 97 23.40 42.69 -43.77
C THR A 97 22.96 42.18 -42.40
N ASP A 98 22.58 43.12 -41.55
CA ASP A 98 22.02 42.91 -40.23
C ASP A 98 20.68 42.16 -40.39
N THR A 99 20.72 40.85 -40.17
CA THR A 99 19.53 40.02 -40.13
C THR A 99 19.45 39.41 -38.71
N SER A 100 18.57 40.03 -37.88
CA SER A 100 18.17 39.47 -36.60
C SER A 100 17.72 38.02 -36.79
N PRO A 101 18.17 37.08 -35.93
CA PRO A 101 17.71 35.69 -35.98
C PRO A 101 16.19 35.63 -35.75
N PRO A 102 15.45 34.81 -36.48
CA PRO A 102 14.03 34.60 -36.18
C PRO A 102 13.91 34.05 -34.75
N THR A 103 13.20 34.78 -33.90
CA THR A 103 12.77 34.28 -32.58
C THR A 103 11.90 33.06 -32.83
N SER A 104 12.43 31.86 -32.50
CA SER A 104 11.61 30.65 -32.47
C SER A 104 10.46 30.85 -31.50
N PRO A 105 9.22 30.50 -31.86
CA PRO A 105 8.12 30.52 -30.91
C PRO A 105 8.50 29.60 -29.71
N PRO A 106 8.09 29.97 -28.47
CA PRO A 106 8.27 29.06 -27.36
C PRO A 106 7.61 27.74 -27.71
N ALA A 107 8.32 26.65 -27.47
CA ALA A 107 7.78 25.31 -27.62
C ALA A 107 6.50 25.22 -26.75
N ALA A 108 5.38 24.90 -27.38
CA ALA A 108 4.16 24.64 -26.65
C ALA A 108 4.45 23.50 -25.65
N GLU A 109 4.28 23.76 -24.38
CA GLU A 109 4.33 22.73 -23.35
C GLU A 109 3.25 21.70 -23.69
N THR A 110 3.69 20.55 -24.14
CA THR A 110 2.78 19.44 -24.44
C THR A 110 2.37 18.83 -23.11
N THR A 111 1.18 19.15 -22.63
CA THR A 111 0.59 18.46 -21.48
C THR A 111 0.61 16.94 -21.74
N PRO A 112 1.12 16.12 -20.83
CA PRO A 112 1.08 14.67 -20.97
C PRO A 112 -0.37 14.20 -21.21
N PRO A 113 -0.58 13.13 -22.00
CA PRO A 113 -1.91 12.58 -22.18
C PRO A 113 -2.45 12.05 -20.82
N ALA A 114 -3.75 12.19 -20.59
CA ALA A 114 -4.39 11.61 -19.44
C ALA A 114 -4.25 10.07 -19.47
N GLN A 115 -4.04 9.50 -18.31
CA GLN A 115 -3.93 8.07 -18.05
C GLN A 115 -4.84 7.67 -16.90
N THR A 116 -5.30 6.43 -16.89
CA THR A 116 -6.04 5.86 -15.76
C THR A 116 -5.07 5.19 -14.81
N LEU A 117 -5.06 5.61 -13.55
CA LEU A 117 -4.22 5.06 -12.50
C LEU A 117 -5.07 4.58 -11.33
N THR A 118 -4.69 3.46 -10.72
CA THR A 118 -5.16 3.08 -9.38
C THR A 118 -4.12 3.52 -8.37
N VAL A 119 -4.49 4.42 -7.48
CA VAL A 119 -3.59 5.03 -6.50
C VAL A 119 -4.03 4.70 -5.07
N PRO A 120 -3.08 4.36 -4.17
CA PRO A 120 -3.36 4.23 -2.75
C PRO A 120 -3.52 5.62 -2.12
N VAL A 121 -4.59 5.81 -1.36
CA VAL A 121 -4.88 7.05 -0.64
C VAL A 121 -5.10 6.71 0.83
N TYR A 122 -4.43 7.41 1.72
CA TYR A 122 -4.66 7.27 3.15
C TYR A 122 -5.61 8.35 3.65
N TYR A 123 -6.56 7.92 4.46
CA TYR A 123 -7.50 8.72 5.23
C TYR A 123 -7.34 8.39 6.71
N VAL A 124 -8.26 8.84 7.56
CA VAL A 124 -8.30 8.48 8.97
C VAL A 124 -9.68 7.96 9.35
N ALA A 125 -9.73 7.04 10.30
CA ALA A 125 -10.93 6.53 10.93
C ALA A 125 -10.81 6.57 12.45
N ASP A 126 -11.93 6.60 13.15
CA ASP A 126 -11.96 6.48 14.61
C ASP A 126 -11.79 5.00 15.00
N ALA A 127 -10.70 4.69 15.67
CA ALA A 127 -10.38 3.36 16.18
C ALA A 127 -10.88 3.11 17.61
N GLY A 128 -11.70 4.01 18.15
CA GLY A 128 -12.26 3.93 19.51
C GLY A 128 -11.33 4.42 20.61
N ASP A 129 -10.03 4.49 20.36
CA ASP A 129 -9.01 5.08 21.24
C ASP A 129 -8.30 6.30 20.62
N GLY A 130 -8.76 6.72 19.44
CA GLY A 130 -8.23 7.85 18.67
C GLY A 130 -8.32 7.60 17.17
N LEU A 131 -7.89 8.61 16.40
CA LEU A 131 -7.84 8.50 14.96
C LEU A 131 -6.65 7.66 14.51
N ARG A 132 -6.86 6.84 13.48
CA ARG A 132 -5.84 5.99 12.86
C ARG A 132 -5.92 6.06 11.36
N LEU A 133 -4.77 5.88 10.70
CA LEU A 133 -4.69 5.83 9.24
C LEU A 133 -5.36 4.57 8.69
N VAL A 134 -6.18 4.77 7.69
CA VAL A 134 -6.84 3.74 6.88
C VAL A 134 -6.53 3.99 5.41
N ARG A 135 -6.62 2.96 4.56
CA ARG A 135 -6.25 3.06 3.15
C ARG A 135 -7.40 2.68 2.24
N GLU A 136 -7.57 3.46 1.18
CA GLU A 136 -8.39 3.11 0.03
C GLU A 136 -7.56 3.07 -1.25
N PHE A 137 -8.08 2.42 -2.28
CA PHE A 137 -7.54 2.44 -3.64
C PHE A 137 -8.52 3.16 -4.56
N HIS A 138 -8.10 4.29 -5.10
CA HIS A 138 -8.93 5.10 -5.99
C HIS A 138 -8.45 4.95 -7.44
N THR A 139 -9.39 4.84 -8.37
CA THR A 139 -9.09 4.86 -9.80
C THR A 139 -9.31 6.27 -10.33
N VAL A 140 -8.25 6.91 -10.80
CA VAL A 140 -8.24 8.31 -11.23
C VAL A 140 -7.82 8.45 -12.70
N GLU A 141 -8.47 9.37 -13.44
CA GLU A 141 -8.00 9.80 -14.75
C GLU A 141 -7.19 11.09 -14.59
N THR A 142 -5.90 11.04 -14.89
CA THR A 142 -5.00 12.15 -14.62
C THR A 142 -3.83 12.22 -15.61
N SER A 143 -3.25 13.41 -15.75
CA SER A 143 -1.96 13.61 -16.41
C SER A 143 -0.80 13.74 -15.40
N LEU A 144 -1.10 13.68 -14.09
CA LEU A 144 -0.09 13.77 -13.05
C LEU A 144 0.72 12.46 -12.93
N PRO A 145 1.99 12.53 -12.53
CA PRO A 145 2.75 11.35 -12.12
C PRO A 145 2.08 10.62 -10.92
N PRO A 146 2.29 9.30 -10.74
CA PRO A 146 1.55 8.50 -9.76
C PRO A 146 1.55 9.05 -8.33
N VAL A 147 2.70 9.52 -7.83
CA VAL A 147 2.81 10.08 -6.47
C VAL A 147 2.01 11.38 -6.35
N ALA A 148 2.15 12.28 -7.33
CA ALA A 148 1.39 13.51 -7.36
C ALA A 148 -0.11 13.25 -7.51
N ALA A 149 -0.50 12.24 -8.31
CA ALA A 149 -1.90 11.83 -8.48
C ALA A 149 -2.52 11.34 -7.17
N ALA A 150 -1.80 10.50 -6.41
CA ALA A 150 -2.27 10.00 -5.13
C ALA A 150 -2.44 11.11 -4.09
N ILE A 151 -1.48 12.03 -4.01
CA ILE A 151 -1.55 13.15 -3.07
C ILE A 151 -2.65 14.13 -3.50
N ASN A 152 -2.80 14.39 -4.79
CA ASN A 152 -3.89 15.22 -5.29
C ASN A 152 -5.25 14.61 -4.94
N GLU A 153 -5.40 13.29 -5.11
CA GLU A 153 -6.62 12.58 -4.73
C GLU A 153 -6.89 12.70 -3.22
N MET A 154 -5.87 12.50 -2.37
CA MET A 154 -5.98 12.67 -0.91
C MET A 154 -6.46 14.08 -0.52
N LEU A 155 -6.01 15.12 -1.23
CA LEU A 155 -6.31 16.51 -0.90
C LEU A 155 -7.66 16.99 -1.45
N THR A 156 -8.18 16.35 -2.50
CA THR A 156 -9.33 16.87 -3.26
C THR A 156 -10.56 15.96 -3.26
N ALA A 157 -10.37 14.66 -3.09
CA ALA A 157 -11.46 13.69 -3.09
C ALA A 157 -11.88 13.33 -1.65
N PRO A 158 -13.19 13.20 -1.38
CA PRO A 158 -13.62 12.57 -0.14
C PRO A 158 -13.29 11.08 -0.16
N PRO A 159 -13.15 10.42 1.01
CA PRO A 159 -13.11 8.97 1.08
C PRO A 159 -14.39 8.36 0.48
N ALA A 160 -14.27 7.16 -0.08
CA ALA A 160 -15.42 6.39 -0.56
C ALA A 160 -16.22 5.81 0.62
N ASP A 161 -15.52 5.36 1.64
CA ASP A 161 -16.11 4.86 2.87
C ASP A 161 -16.62 6.01 3.74
N PRO A 162 -17.90 6.02 4.15
CA PRO A 162 -18.49 7.07 4.98
C PRO A 162 -17.91 7.13 6.41
N ASP A 163 -17.28 6.05 6.88
CA ASP A 163 -16.64 5.97 8.20
C ASP A 163 -15.25 6.62 8.21
N TYR A 164 -14.75 7.01 7.05
CA TYR A 164 -13.44 7.65 6.93
C TYR A 164 -13.55 9.16 6.77
N THR A 165 -12.48 9.86 7.13
CA THR A 165 -12.37 11.31 6.95
C THR A 165 -10.92 11.69 6.63
N THR A 166 -10.70 12.97 6.31
CA THR A 166 -9.36 13.52 6.11
C THR A 166 -9.04 14.57 7.17
N LEU A 167 -7.75 14.66 7.53
CA LEU A 167 -7.27 15.72 8.42
C LEU A 167 -6.84 16.98 7.66
N TRP A 168 -6.92 16.96 6.33
CA TRP A 168 -6.52 18.07 5.48
C TRP A 168 -7.72 18.92 5.10
N GLU A 169 -7.60 20.23 5.32
CA GLU A 169 -8.60 21.19 4.88
C GLU A 169 -8.56 21.37 3.36
N PRO A 170 -9.71 21.54 2.69
CA PRO A 170 -9.73 21.73 1.24
C PRO A 170 -9.07 23.07 0.83
N GLY A 171 -8.53 23.11 -0.40
CA GLY A 171 -7.99 24.31 -1.02
C GLY A 171 -6.47 24.35 -1.17
N VAL A 172 -5.77 23.29 -0.79
CA VAL A 172 -4.36 23.07 -1.12
C VAL A 172 -4.28 22.15 -2.33
N GLU A 173 -3.43 22.48 -3.30
CA GLU A 173 -3.20 21.72 -4.52
C GLU A 173 -1.76 21.20 -4.54
N VAL A 174 -1.54 20.04 -5.18
CA VAL A 174 -0.19 19.53 -5.48
C VAL A 174 0.36 20.24 -6.70
N LEU A 175 1.51 20.91 -6.55
CA LEU A 175 2.26 21.50 -7.67
C LEU A 175 3.19 20.47 -8.31
N SER A 176 3.89 19.68 -7.49
CA SER A 176 4.71 18.55 -7.95
C SER A 176 4.91 17.53 -6.82
N ALA A 177 5.30 16.30 -7.21
CA ALA A 177 5.78 15.29 -6.29
C ALA A 177 6.83 14.43 -7.01
N ASP A 178 8.08 14.63 -6.67
CA ASP A 178 9.23 14.05 -7.35
C ASP A 178 10.20 13.39 -6.37
N VAL A 179 10.96 12.39 -6.83
CA VAL A 179 12.06 11.81 -6.04
C VAL A 179 13.33 12.62 -6.34
N ALA A 180 13.83 13.31 -5.33
CA ALA A 180 15.05 14.10 -5.41
C ALA A 180 15.85 14.04 -4.11
N ASP A 181 17.17 14.04 -4.20
CA ASP A 181 18.10 14.08 -3.07
C ASP A 181 17.83 13.03 -1.96
N GLY A 182 17.39 11.83 -2.36
CA GLY A 182 17.09 10.74 -1.43
C GLY A 182 15.80 10.92 -0.62
N ALA A 183 14.86 11.73 -1.12
CA ALA A 183 13.55 11.95 -0.53
C ALA A 183 12.47 12.05 -1.62
N ILE A 184 11.22 11.87 -1.26
CA ILE A 184 10.07 12.27 -2.05
C ILE A 184 9.78 13.73 -1.68
N VAL A 185 9.96 14.65 -2.62
CA VAL A 185 9.70 16.08 -2.42
C VAL A 185 8.31 16.38 -2.97
N VAL A 186 7.41 16.80 -2.08
CA VAL A 186 6.03 17.19 -2.41
C VAL A 186 5.92 18.69 -2.29
N ASP A 187 5.64 19.38 -3.40
CA ASP A 187 5.41 20.82 -3.42
C ASP A 187 3.91 21.12 -3.47
N LEU A 188 3.44 21.86 -2.48
CA LEU A 188 2.05 22.25 -2.30
C LEU A 188 1.84 23.72 -2.66
N SER A 189 0.65 24.09 -3.16
CA SER A 189 0.31 25.46 -3.55
C SER A 189 0.23 26.44 -2.37
N GLY A 190 0.09 25.91 -1.15
CA GLY A 190 -0.01 26.71 0.07
C GLY A 190 0.35 25.89 1.30
N PRO A 191 0.50 26.54 2.46
CA PRO A 191 0.75 25.85 3.71
C PRO A 191 -0.41 24.92 4.02
N PRO A 192 -0.13 23.70 4.54
CA PRO A 192 -1.18 22.77 4.92
C PRO A 192 -2.06 23.37 6.01
N ALA A 193 -3.36 23.44 5.74
CA ALA A 193 -4.35 23.66 6.77
C ALA A 193 -4.80 22.28 7.25
N VAL A 194 -4.40 21.91 8.46
CA VAL A 194 -4.68 20.60 9.05
C VAL A 194 -5.52 20.76 10.31
N GLY A 195 -6.30 19.72 10.64
CA GLY A 195 -7.13 19.69 11.82
C GLY A 195 -6.33 19.61 13.14
N ASP A 196 -6.97 19.08 14.17
CA ASP A 196 -6.45 19.09 15.54
C ASP A 196 -5.23 18.18 15.77
N ASP A 197 -4.92 17.26 14.81
CA ASP A 197 -3.77 16.35 14.88
C ASP A 197 -2.84 16.58 13.68
N PRO A 198 -1.93 17.58 13.75
CA PRO A 198 -1.01 17.89 12.65
C PRO A 198 0.04 16.81 12.40
N ASP A 199 0.41 16.03 13.42
CA ASP A 199 1.38 14.95 13.29
C ASP A 199 0.76 13.80 12.50
N LEU A 200 -0.47 13.39 12.81
CA LEU A 200 -1.19 12.37 12.06
C LEU A 200 -1.54 12.85 10.65
N ALA A 201 -1.89 14.13 10.47
CA ALA A 201 -2.10 14.71 9.14
C ALA A 201 -0.83 14.65 8.28
N THR A 202 0.33 14.91 8.87
CA THR A 202 1.62 14.74 8.19
C THR A 202 1.84 13.28 7.82
N GLN A 203 1.53 12.34 8.72
CA GLN A 203 1.63 10.91 8.43
C GLN A 203 0.63 10.46 7.35
N GLN A 204 -0.56 11.03 7.27
CA GLN A 204 -1.51 10.78 6.19
C GLN A 204 -0.87 11.04 4.82
N LEU A 205 -0.19 12.21 4.65
CA LEU A 205 0.53 12.54 3.43
C LEU A 205 1.74 11.63 3.20
N VAL A 206 2.56 11.37 4.23
CA VAL A 206 3.75 10.52 4.14
C VAL A 206 3.38 9.10 3.70
N TYR A 207 2.33 8.53 4.30
CA TYR A 207 1.87 7.19 3.94
C TYR A 207 1.29 7.13 2.52
N THR A 208 0.53 8.14 2.11
CA THR A 208 0.01 8.25 0.73
C THR A 208 1.14 8.35 -0.29
N ALA A 209 2.08 9.28 -0.09
CA ALA A 209 3.22 9.50 -0.99
C ALA A 209 4.09 8.26 -1.15
N THR A 210 4.46 7.63 -0.03
CA THR A 210 5.36 6.47 -0.02
C THR A 210 4.67 5.20 -0.53
N ALA A 211 3.37 5.01 -0.28
CA ALA A 211 2.61 3.90 -0.86
C ALA A 211 2.44 4.06 -2.37
N ALA A 212 2.17 5.28 -2.85
CA ALA A 212 2.09 5.56 -4.27
C ALA A 212 3.44 5.37 -4.98
N ALA A 213 4.55 5.77 -4.34
CA ALA A 213 5.89 5.51 -4.83
C ALA A 213 6.16 4.01 -4.98
N ALA A 214 5.85 3.21 -3.95
CA ALA A 214 6.01 1.75 -4.01
C ALA A 214 5.15 1.11 -5.12
N THR A 215 3.90 1.55 -5.27
CA THR A 215 3.00 1.08 -6.34
C THR A 215 3.55 1.44 -7.74
N ALA A 216 4.19 2.60 -7.87
CA ALA A 216 4.85 3.05 -9.09
C ALA A 216 6.26 2.43 -9.32
N GLN A 217 6.64 1.43 -8.50
CA GLN A 217 7.97 0.78 -8.53
C GLN A 217 9.14 1.74 -8.25
N LEU A 218 8.87 2.82 -7.54
CA LEU A 218 9.88 3.71 -6.95
C LEU A 218 10.21 3.25 -5.52
N ASP A 219 11.23 3.84 -4.93
CA ASP A 219 11.58 3.53 -3.54
C ASP A 219 10.57 4.15 -2.56
N GLY A 220 9.63 3.34 -2.09
CA GLY A 220 8.62 3.71 -1.09
C GLY A 220 9.14 3.80 0.35
N SER A 221 10.43 3.53 0.59
CA SER A 221 11.05 3.69 1.91
C SER A 221 11.68 5.07 2.13
N LEU A 222 11.72 5.90 1.09
CA LEU A 222 12.25 7.25 1.16
C LEU A 222 11.43 8.14 2.10
N PRO A 223 12.08 9.02 2.87
CA PRO A 223 11.36 10.04 3.62
C PRO A 223 10.73 11.07 2.69
N VAL A 224 9.72 11.77 3.19
CA VAL A 224 9.01 12.82 2.47
C VAL A 224 9.45 14.19 2.97
N ARG A 225 9.63 15.14 2.07
CA ARG A 225 9.83 16.55 2.35
C ARG A 225 8.68 17.34 1.75
N ILE A 226 8.12 18.24 2.51
CA ILE A 226 7.03 19.11 2.08
C ILE A 226 7.58 20.49 1.79
N ALA A 227 7.43 20.95 0.55
CA ALA A 227 7.70 22.30 0.09
C ALA A 227 6.37 23.05 -0.08
N VAL A 228 6.42 24.37 -0.08
CA VAL A 228 5.25 25.23 -0.30
C VAL A 228 5.61 26.31 -1.32
N GLY A 229 4.93 26.31 -2.47
CA GLY A 229 5.11 27.30 -3.52
C GLY A 229 6.52 27.34 -4.11
N GLY A 230 7.20 26.20 -4.16
CA GLY A 230 8.58 26.09 -4.65
C GLY A 230 9.65 26.58 -3.66
N GLU A 231 9.26 26.91 -2.43
CA GLU A 231 10.22 27.31 -1.38
C GLU A 231 10.95 26.09 -0.77
N ASN A 232 11.94 26.35 0.09
CA ASN A 232 12.77 25.32 0.68
C ASN A 232 11.95 24.20 1.33
N PRO A 233 12.17 22.93 0.95
CA PRO A 233 11.48 21.80 1.56
C PRO A 233 11.74 21.71 3.06
N SER A 234 10.76 21.16 3.79
CA SER A 234 10.87 20.81 5.22
C SER A 234 12.03 19.85 5.49
N GLU A 235 12.35 19.63 6.78
CA GLU A 235 13.12 18.47 7.18
C GLU A 235 12.42 17.17 6.70
N PRO A 236 13.19 16.13 6.37
CA PRO A 236 12.62 14.88 5.90
C PRO A 236 11.84 14.15 7.00
N VAL A 237 10.64 13.70 6.69
CA VAL A 237 9.77 12.93 7.59
C VAL A 237 9.59 11.52 7.03
N GLY A 238 9.97 10.51 7.81
CA GLY A 238 9.71 9.10 7.50
C GLY A 238 8.31 8.67 7.95
N ARG A 239 7.91 7.45 7.56
CA ARG A 239 6.73 6.82 8.15
C ARG A 239 6.95 6.63 9.65
N ALA A 240 5.97 6.99 10.45
CA ALA A 240 5.89 6.56 11.84
C ALA A 240 5.65 5.04 11.92
N ASP A 241 5.81 4.48 13.13
CA ASP A 241 5.54 3.05 13.34
C ASP A 241 4.08 2.71 12.91
N PRO A 242 3.89 1.79 11.96
CA PRO A 242 2.57 1.44 11.48
C PRO A 242 1.65 0.90 12.59
N LEU A 243 2.17 0.24 13.61
CA LEU A 243 1.38 -0.26 14.73
C LEU A 243 0.84 0.86 15.63
N GLU A 244 1.49 2.05 15.60
CA GLU A 244 1.05 3.21 16.37
C GLU A 244 0.06 4.10 15.61
N VAL A 245 0.21 4.20 14.28
CA VAL A 245 -0.56 5.20 13.51
C VAL A 245 -1.60 4.62 12.57
N ARG A 246 -1.55 3.30 12.26
CA ARG A 246 -2.53 2.67 11.36
C ARG A 246 -3.57 1.86 12.13
N GLN A 247 -4.75 1.73 11.54
CA GLN A 247 -5.73 0.75 11.99
C GLN A 247 -5.18 -0.65 11.80
N LEU A 248 -5.28 -1.51 12.84
CA LEU A 248 -4.61 -2.82 12.84
C LEU A 248 -5.26 -3.85 11.90
N VAL A 249 -6.49 -3.63 11.47
CA VAL A 249 -7.16 -4.43 10.46
C VAL A 249 -7.84 -3.51 9.45
N GLN A 250 -7.64 -3.78 8.16
CA GLN A 250 -8.12 -2.94 7.06
C GLN A 250 -8.58 -3.80 5.89
N LEU A 251 -9.70 -3.44 5.28
CA LEU A 251 -10.21 -4.05 4.05
C LEU A 251 -9.63 -3.32 2.82
N ASN A 252 -9.24 -4.11 1.82
CA ASN A 252 -8.90 -3.62 0.49
C ASN A 252 -10.03 -3.94 -0.50
N ASP A 253 -10.58 -5.14 -0.40
CA ASP A 253 -11.70 -5.62 -1.20
C ASP A 253 -12.76 -6.27 -0.30
N PRO A 254 -14.04 -6.10 -0.64
CA PRO A 254 -14.58 -5.28 -1.72
C PRO A 254 -14.35 -3.77 -1.49
N ALA A 255 -14.34 -2.98 -2.58
CA ALA A 255 -14.42 -1.53 -2.43
C ALA A 255 -15.81 -1.14 -1.91
N GLU A 256 -15.89 -0.01 -1.17
CA GLU A 256 -17.16 0.50 -0.66
C GLU A 256 -18.16 0.74 -1.79
N GLY A 257 -19.39 0.26 -1.61
CA GLY A 257 -20.48 0.37 -2.58
C GLY A 257 -20.32 -0.45 -3.85
N ALA A 258 -19.34 -1.36 -3.93
CA ALA A 258 -19.09 -2.17 -5.14
C ALA A 258 -20.27 -3.09 -5.48
N THR A 259 -20.44 -3.36 -6.78
CA THR A 259 -21.35 -4.40 -7.29
C THR A 259 -20.51 -5.52 -7.89
N LEU A 260 -20.65 -6.74 -7.38
CA LEU A 260 -19.77 -7.87 -7.65
C LEU A 260 -20.57 -9.16 -7.95
N PRO A 261 -20.03 -10.07 -8.75
CA PRO A 261 -20.56 -11.42 -8.87
C PRO A 261 -20.17 -12.29 -7.67
N SER A 262 -20.93 -13.35 -7.39
CA SER A 262 -20.54 -14.41 -6.47
C SER A 262 -19.59 -15.41 -7.18
N PRO A 263 -18.56 -15.98 -6.51
CA PRO A 263 -18.15 -15.69 -5.13
C PRO A 263 -17.49 -14.31 -5.00
N VAL A 264 -17.67 -13.69 -3.83
CA VAL A 264 -17.03 -12.41 -3.49
C VAL A 264 -15.72 -12.68 -2.78
N THR A 265 -14.64 -12.11 -3.30
CA THR A 265 -13.33 -12.11 -2.59
C THR A 265 -13.31 -10.98 -1.58
N VAL A 266 -13.02 -11.32 -0.33
CA VAL A 266 -12.73 -10.37 0.74
C VAL A 266 -11.23 -10.39 0.99
N SER A 267 -10.59 -9.24 0.93
CA SER A 267 -9.14 -9.13 1.16
C SER A 267 -8.77 -7.88 1.94
N GLY A 268 -7.60 -7.93 2.59
CA GLY A 268 -7.12 -6.80 3.38
C GLY A 268 -5.72 -7.03 3.93
N GLU A 269 -5.36 -6.19 4.89
CA GLU A 269 -4.13 -6.30 5.68
C GLU A 269 -4.47 -6.30 7.16
N ALA A 270 -3.74 -7.07 7.94
CA ALA A 270 -3.89 -7.06 9.39
C ALA A 270 -2.55 -7.23 10.10
N ALA A 271 -2.44 -6.60 11.28
CA ALA A 271 -1.33 -6.73 12.21
C ALA A 271 -1.87 -7.15 13.59
N VAL A 272 -2.57 -8.26 13.63
CA VAL A 272 -3.35 -8.72 14.78
C VAL A 272 -2.67 -9.89 15.49
N ASN A 273 -3.06 -10.12 16.75
CA ASN A 273 -2.53 -11.21 17.55
C ASN A 273 -2.84 -12.57 16.91
N GLU A 274 -1.89 -13.50 16.95
CA GLU A 274 -1.98 -14.84 16.34
C GLU A 274 -2.35 -14.82 14.84
N ALA A 275 -2.24 -13.66 14.18
CA ALA A 275 -2.69 -13.42 12.81
C ALA A 275 -4.19 -13.71 12.60
N ASN A 276 -4.99 -13.74 13.67
CA ASN A 276 -6.40 -14.12 13.61
C ASN A 276 -7.28 -12.91 13.32
N VAL A 277 -7.90 -12.90 12.15
CA VAL A 277 -8.84 -11.87 11.70
C VAL A 277 -10.25 -12.44 11.81
N LEU A 278 -11.08 -11.82 12.63
CA LEU A 278 -12.50 -12.16 12.74
C LEU A 278 -13.28 -11.44 11.65
N TRP A 279 -14.37 -12.05 11.18
CA TRP A 279 -15.26 -11.40 10.24
C TRP A 279 -16.74 -11.71 10.52
N GLU A 280 -17.59 -10.74 10.23
CA GLU A 280 -19.04 -10.85 10.24
C GLU A 280 -19.61 -10.37 8.91
N LEU A 281 -20.50 -11.14 8.31
CA LEU A 281 -21.32 -10.74 7.17
C LEU A 281 -22.69 -10.33 7.66
N ARG A 282 -23.11 -9.13 7.31
CA ARG A 282 -24.39 -8.59 7.72
C ARG A 282 -25.29 -8.34 6.52
N ARG A 283 -26.58 -8.49 6.74
CA ARG A 283 -27.65 -8.12 5.81
C ARG A 283 -28.76 -7.42 6.57
N ASP A 284 -29.14 -6.24 6.11
CA ASP A 284 -30.15 -5.41 6.80
C ASP A 284 -29.79 -5.11 8.29
N GLY A 285 -28.51 -5.07 8.61
CA GLY A 285 -27.97 -4.83 9.96
C GLY A 285 -27.93 -6.08 10.86
N GLU A 286 -28.40 -7.24 10.39
CA GLU A 286 -28.32 -8.51 11.13
C GLU A 286 -27.16 -9.36 10.65
N VAL A 287 -26.43 -10.00 11.57
CA VAL A 287 -25.35 -10.94 11.22
C VAL A 287 -25.98 -12.20 10.62
N VAL A 288 -25.66 -12.47 9.37
CA VAL A 288 -26.14 -13.66 8.62
C VAL A 288 -25.10 -14.75 8.52
N ASP A 289 -23.80 -14.39 8.62
CA ASP A 289 -22.69 -15.33 8.67
C ASP A 289 -21.52 -14.71 9.43
N SER A 290 -20.61 -15.55 9.93
CA SER A 290 -19.41 -15.08 10.65
C SER A 290 -18.35 -16.17 10.70
N GLY A 291 -17.10 -15.76 10.85
CA GLY A 291 -15.99 -16.69 10.96
C GLY A 291 -14.69 -16.00 11.26
N ASN A 292 -13.61 -16.66 10.89
CA ASN A 292 -12.28 -16.08 10.98
C ASN A 292 -11.42 -16.53 9.79
N THR A 293 -10.42 -15.72 9.50
CA THR A 293 -9.33 -16.04 8.57
C THR A 293 -7.99 -15.74 9.23
N THR A 294 -6.91 -16.13 8.59
CA THR A 294 -5.57 -15.93 9.12
C THR A 294 -4.77 -15.08 8.16
N ALA A 295 -4.20 -13.98 8.65
CA ALA A 295 -3.20 -13.21 7.92
C ALA A 295 -1.91 -14.04 7.74
N GLU A 296 -1.06 -13.69 6.79
CA GLU A 296 0.15 -14.47 6.48
C GLU A 296 1.15 -14.50 7.63
N GLU A 297 1.25 -13.40 8.39
CA GLU A 297 2.16 -13.25 9.54
C GLU A 297 1.44 -12.62 10.73
N CYS A 298 1.85 -12.98 11.94
CA CYS A 298 1.37 -12.37 13.18
C CYS A 298 2.08 -11.05 13.46
N CYS A 299 1.33 -10.11 14.05
CA CYS A 299 1.88 -8.96 14.76
C CYS A 299 2.65 -7.96 13.87
N THR A 300 2.52 -8.08 12.58
CA THR A 300 2.99 -7.17 11.54
C THR A 300 1.95 -7.11 10.42
N PHE A 301 1.88 -6.00 9.71
CA PHE A 301 0.93 -5.89 8.60
C PHE A 301 1.24 -6.90 7.51
N SER A 302 0.35 -7.85 7.37
CA SER A 302 0.41 -8.89 6.34
C SER A 302 -0.96 -9.14 5.73
N PRO A 303 -1.02 -9.62 4.47
CA PRO A 303 -2.28 -9.79 3.78
C PRO A 303 -3.11 -10.93 4.35
N PHE A 304 -4.43 -10.78 4.25
CA PHE A 304 -5.40 -11.86 4.40
C PHE A 304 -6.36 -11.85 3.21
N ALA A 305 -6.93 -13.01 2.88
CA ALA A 305 -8.00 -13.13 1.89
C ALA A 305 -8.84 -14.39 2.15
N PHE A 306 -10.14 -14.29 1.80
CA PHE A 306 -11.08 -15.40 1.78
C PHE A 306 -12.20 -15.14 0.77
N GLU A 307 -13.01 -16.15 0.46
CA GLU A 307 -14.11 -16.07 -0.49
C GLU A 307 -15.44 -16.37 0.20
N LEU A 308 -16.49 -15.68 -0.20
CA LEU A 308 -17.86 -15.86 0.25
C LEU A 308 -18.77 -16.18 -0.93
N ASP A 309 -19.46 -17.34 -0.87
CA ASP A 309 -20.52 -17.71 -1.81
C ASP A 309 -21.84 -17.09 -1.35
N LEU A 310 -22.31 -16.06 -2.04
CA LEU A 310 -23.45 -15.25 -1.62
C LEU A 310 -24.57 -15.25 -2.66
N GLU A 311 -25.81 -15.24 -2.18
CA GLU A 311 -26.97 -14.98 -2.99
C GLU A 311 -27.05 -13.49 -3.38
N PRO A 312 -27.72 -13.13 -4.49
CA PRO A 312 -27.91 -11.72 -4.85
C PRO A 312 -28.53 -10.89 -3.72
N GLY A 313 -27.99 -9.69 -3.49
CA GLY A 313 -28.45 -8.80 -2.42
C GLY A 313 -27.39 -7.81 -1.97
N SER A 314 -27.78 -6.93 -1.04
CA SER A 314 -26.86 -5.97 -0.41
C SER A 314 -26.35 -6.52 0.91
N TYR A 315 -25.07 -6.34 1.16
CA TYR A 315 -24.35 -6.88 2.32
C TYR A 315 -23.41 -5.84 2.90
N GLU A 316 -23.05 -6.04 4.17
CA GLU A 316 -21.94 -5.38 4.83
C GLU A 316 -20.99 -6.47 5.36
N ILE A 317 -19.71 -6.38 5.01
CA ILE A 317 -18.66 -7.18 5.62
C ILE A 317 -17.94 -6.34 6.67
N VAL A 318 -17.77 -6.89 7.87
CA VAL A 318 -17.00 -6.29 8.95
C VAL A 318 -15.86 -7.23 9.29
N VAL A 319 -14.65 -6.70 9.33
CA VAL A 319 -13.46 -7.44 9.83
C VAL A 319 -12.97 -6.79 11.12
N SER A 320 -12.47 -7.59 12.06
CA SER A 320 -12.00 -7.10 13.34
C SER A 320 -10.85 -7.94 13.91
N GLU A 321 -10.07 -7.33 14.79
CA GLU A 321 -9.18 -8.07 15.66
C GLU A 321 -9.96 -8.82 16.76
N SER A 322 -9.34 -9.82 17.38
CA SER A 322 -9.88 -10.48 18.56
C SER A 322 -9.75 -9.59 19.81
N ASP A 323 -10.75 -9.64 20.70
CA ASP A 323 -10.67 -8.97 21.99
C ASP A 323 -9.89 -9.82 23.00
N GLU A 324 -8.58 -9.59 23.04
CA GLU A 324 -7.69 -10.29 24.00
C GLU A 324 -7.87 -9.84 25.44
N SER A 325 -8.51 -8.68 25.67
CA SER A 325 -8.73 -8.11 26.99
C SER A 325 -9.97 -8.67 27.71
N GLY A 326 -10.85 -9.36 26.96
CA GLY A 326 -12.12 -9.84 27.48
C GLY A 326 -13.06 -8.68 27.85
N GLY A 327 -12.94 -7.54 27.19
CA GLY A 327 -13.77 -6.35 27.40
C GLY A 327 -13.20 -5.35 28.42
N GLU A 328 -11.98 -5.57 28.93
CA GLU A 328 -11.33 -4.65 29.89
C GLU A 328 -10.36 -3.64 29.24
N GLY A 329 -10.04 -3.82 27.95
CA GLY A 329 -9.13 -2.98 27.18
C GLY A 329 -9.85 -1.94 26.31
N ARG A 330 -9.15 -1.41 25.31
CA ARG A 330 -9.79 -0.65 24.23
C ARG A 330 -10.72 -1.57 23.43
N PRO A 331 -11.76 -1.04 22.80
CA PRO A 331 -12.53 -1.82 21.85
C PRO A 331 -11.65 -2.42 20.75
N PRO A 332 -11.97 -3.62 20.25
CA PRO A 332 -11.30 -4.16 19.06
C PRO A 332 -11.43 -3.19 17.88
N MET A 333 -10.33 -2.96 17.17
CA MET A 333 -10.38 -2.22 15.91
C MET A 333 -11.11 -3.06 14.87
N SER A 334 -11.91 -2.41 14.06
CA SER A 334 -12.68 -3.03 12.99
C SER A 334 -12.73 -2.14 11.76
N ASP A 335 -12.92 -2.75 10.61
CA ASP A 335 -13.15 -2.09 9.33
C ASP A 335 -14.34 -2.73 8.63
N SER A 336 -15.11 -1.96 7.89
CA SER A 336 -16.33 -2.44 7.23
C SER A 336 -16.43 -1.95 5.79
N ARG A 337 -17.17 -2.71 4.95
CA ARG A 337 -17.54 -2.30 3.59
C ARG A 337 -18.92 -2.77 3.27
N THR A 338 -19.70 -1.90 2.65
CA THR A 338 -20.97 -2.27 2.04
C THR A 338 -20.75 -2.64 0.57
N PHE A 339 -21.50 -3.63 0.07
CA PHE A 339 -21.44 -4.06 -1.33
C PHE A 339 -22.72 -4.75 -1.76
N THR A 340 -22.89 -4.92 -3.07
CA THR A 340 -24.03 -5.60 -3.66
C THR A 340 -23.55 -6.80 -4.48
N VAL A 341 -24.25 -7.94 -4.38
CA VAL A 341 -24.04 -9.15 -5.20
C VAL A 341 -25.13 -9.25 -6.25
N GLU A 342 -24.75 -9.53 -7.52
CA GLU A 342 -25.63 -9.73 -8.69
C GLU A 342 -25.75 -11.20 -9.08
#